data_c935f1dc5881e053b908f6bd5ee0c15c
#
_entry.id   c935f1dc5881e053b908f6bd5ee0c15c
#
_cell.length_a   1.000
_cell.length_b   1.000
_cell.length_c   1.000
_cell.angle_alpha   90.00
_cell.angle_beta   90.00
_cell.angle_gamma   90.00
#
_symmetry.space_group_name_H-M   'P 1'
#
loop_
_entity.id
_entity.type
_entity.pdbx_description
1 polymer ?
#
loop_
_entity_poly.entity_id
_entity_poly.type
_entity_poly.pdbx_seq_one_letter_code
_entity_poly.pdbx_strand_id
1 'polypeptide(L)'
;MEIACLDLEGVLVPXXXXIPDYDVLMQQRLRILDEHGLKLADIQAVIATLKPLDGAIEFVNWLRERFQVVILSDTFYEFSQPLMRQLGFPTLLCHRLITDENDRVVSYQLRQKDPKRQSVLAFKTLYYRVIAAGDSYNDTSMLGEADRGILFHAPDNVIREFPQFPAVHTFEDLKKEFIKASNRQLSL
;
A
#
# COMPACT_ATOMS: atom_id res chain seq x y z
N MET A 1 -13.85 7.10 -15.72
CA MET A 1 -13.84 6.53 -14.37
C MET A 1 -12.49 6.74 -13.71
N GLU A 2 -12.45 6.85 -12.39
CA GLU A 2 -11.22 7.17 -11.66
C GLU A 2 -10.93 6.12 -10.60
N ILE A 3 -9.65 5.75 -10.48
CA ILE A 3 -9.16 4.84 -9.44
C ILE A 3 -8.21 5.61 -8.53
N ALA A 4 -8.41 5.46 -7.21
CA ALA A 4 -7.45 5.89 -6.20
C ALA A 4 -6.58 4.69 -5.85
N CYS A 5 -5.29 4.79 -6.12
CA CYS A 5 -4.30 3.77 -5.77
C CYS A 5 -3.52 4.24 -4.56
N LEU A 6 -3.51 3.46 -3.48
CA LEU A 6 -2.85 3.84 -2.24
C LEU A 6 -1.81 2.79 -1.87
N ASP A 7 -0.64 3.24 -1.41
CA ASP A 7 0.22 2.33 -0.67
C ASP A 7 -0.47 2.00 0.67
N LEU A 8 -0.09 0.90 1.28
CA LEU A 8 -0.65 0.48 2.57
C LEU A 8 0.18 1.00 3.74
N GLU A 9 1.46 0.61 3.79
CA GLU A 9 2.36 0.97 4.88
C GLU A 9 2.78 2.43 4.75
N GLY A 10 2.71 3.17 5.86
CA GLY A 10 3.02 4.60 5.85
C GLY A 10 1.88 5.49 5.38
N VAL A 11 0.87 4.92 4.71
CA VAL A 11 -0.29 5.68 4.25
C VAL A 11 -1.53 5.34 5.06
N LEU A 12 -1.82 4.05 5.23
CA LEU A 12 -3.02 3.61 5.95
C LEU A 12 -2.69 2.89 7.26
N VAL A 13 -1.49 2.24 7.32
CA VAL A 13 -1.03 1.54 8.53
C VAL A 13 0.40 1.99 8.82
N PRO A 14 0.88 1.80 10.05
CA PRO A 14 2.26 2.21 10.36
C PRO A 14 3.28 1.50 9.50
N UNK A 15 4.37 2.21 9.25
CA UNK A 15 5.33 1.68 8.38
C UNK A 15 6.10 0.61 9.13
N UNK A 16 6.46 -0.26 8.39
CA UNK A 16 7.36 -1.25 8.85
C UNK A 16 8.70 -0.87 8.41
N UNK A 17 9.52 -1.10 8.84
CA UNK A 17 10.85 -0.79 8.52
C UNK A 17 11.14 -1.16 7.13
N UNK A 18 11.35 -0.47 6.61
CA UNK A 18 11.70 -0.62 5.27
C UNK A 18 13.11 -1.00 5.18
N ILE A 19 13.50 -2.06 4.69
CA ILE A 19 14.89 -2.49 4.41
C ILE A 19 15.10 -2.44 2.89
N PRO A 20 16.22 -1.88 2.43
CA PRO A 20 16.39 -1.60 0.98
C PRO A 20 16.39 -2.85 0.09
N ASP A 21 16.93 -3.97 0.56
CA ASP A 21 16.96 -5.19 -0.26
C ASP A 21 15.87 -6.15 0.22
N TYR A 22 14.78 -6.19 -0.54
CA TYR A 22 13.59 -6.95 -0.18
C TYR A 22 13.89 -8.46 -0.10
N ASP A 23 14.69 -9.00 -1.02
CA ASP A 23 14.96 -10.43 -1.00
C ASP A 23 15.81 -10.83 0.19
N VAL A 24 16.83 -10.03 0.53
CA VAL A 24 17.66 -10.27 1.72
C VAL A 24 16.79 -10.22 2.97
N LEU A 25 15.93 -9.20 3.06
CA LEU A 25 15.00 -9.05 4.18
C LEU A 25 14.10 -10.29 4.32
N MET A 26 13.51 -10.75 3.21
CA MET A 26 12.60 -11.89 3.26
C MET A 26 13.32 -13.18 3.66
N GLN A 27 14.53 -13.40 3.17
CA GLN A 27 15.30 -14.57 3.56
C GLN A 27 15.59 -14.57 5.07
N GLN A 28 15.95 -13.41 5.61
CA GLN A 28 16.19 -13.28 7.06
C GLN A 28 14.92 -13.56 7.86
N ARG A 29 13.79 -13.01 7.41
CA ARG A 29 12.50 -13.20 8.10
C ARG A 29 12.08 -14.67 8.10
N LEU A 30 12.21 -15.34 6.96
CA LEU A 30 11.86 -16.76 6.87
C LEU A 30 12.73 -17.59 7.82
N ARG A 31 14.03 -17.28 7.89
CA ARG A 31 14.94 -17.98 8.81
C ARG A 31 14.51 -17.79 10.26
N ILE A 32 14.18 -16.56 10.67
CA ILE A 32 13.75 -16.27 12.03
C ILE A 32 12.46 -17.03 12.35
N LEU A 33 11.50 -17.05 11.44
CA LEU A 33 10.26 -17.79 11.65
C LEU A 33 10.53 -19.27 11.86
N ASP A 34 11.40 -19.84 11.05
CA ASP A 34 11.74 -21.26 11.13
C ASP A 34 12.49 -21.58 12.42
N GLU A 35 13.47 -20.77 12.79
CA GLU A 35 14.27 -20.96 14.01
C GLU A 35 13.40 -20.93 15.27
N HIS A 36 12.32 -20.15 15.27
CA HIS A 36 11.44 -20.02 16.41
C HIS A 36 10.18 -20.87 16.29
N GLY A 37 10.05 -21.67 15.25
CA GLY A 37 8.89 -22.53 15.04
C GLY A 37 7.58 -21.77 14.83
N LEU A 38 7.66 -20.54 14.31
CA LEU A 38 6.47 -19.70 14.14
C LEU A 38 5.75 -20.05 12.84
N LYS A 39 4.43 -20.08 12.92
CA LYS A 39 3.57 -20.42 11.80
C LYS A 39 2.82 -19.18 11.31
N LEU A 40 2.17 -19.29 10.17
CA LEU A 40 1.39 -18.19 9.61
C LEU A 40 0.35 -17.69 10.61
N ALA A 41 -0.32 -18.59 11.32
CA ALA A 41 -1.34 -18.21 12.32
C ALA A 41 -0.75 -17.34 13.44
N ASP A 42 0.50 -17.61 13.85
CA ASP A 42 1.17 -16.80 14.88
C ASP A 42 1.39 -15.37 14.37
N ILE A 43 1.83 -15.25 13.11
CA ILE A 43 2.06 -13.95 12.50
C ILE A 43 0.74 -13.19 12.36
N GLN A 44 -0.29 -13.86 11.90
CA GLN A 44 -1.62 -13.26 11.75
C GLN A 44 -2.18 -12.77 13.09
N ALA A 45 -1.92 -13.52 14.17
CA ALA A 45 -2.35 -13.11 15.51
C ALA A 45 -1.69 -11.79 15.93
N VAL A 46 -0.39 -11.63 15.63
CA VAL A 46 0.31 -10.37 15.92
C VAL A 46 -0.25 -9.25 15.06
N ILE A 47 -0.42 -9.48 13.77
CA ILE A 47 -0.93 -8.44 12.85
C ILE A 47 -2.34 -8.01 13.25
N ALA A 48 -3.14 -8.94 13.78
CA ALA A 48 -4.49 -8.62 14.24
C ALA A 48 -4.52 -7.61 15.39
N THR A 49 -3.39 -7.45 16.12
CA THR A 49 -3.29 -6.43 17.17
C THR A 49 -2.97 -5.04 16.63
N LEU A 50 -2.51 -4.96 15.39
CA LEU A 50 -2.16 -3.68 14.79
C LEU A 50 -3.41 -2.92 14.35
N LYS A 51 -3.31 -1.62 14.36
CA LYS A 51 -4.43 -0.75 13.97
C LYS A 51 -4.02 0.15 12.81
N PRO A 52 -4.95 0.48 11.93
CA PRO A 52 -4.69 1.53 10.94
C PRO A 52 -4.33 2.84 11.62
N LEU A 53 -3.70 3.73 10.87
CA LEU A 53 -3.39 5.07 11.35
C LEU A 53 -4.69 5.80 11.70
N ASP A 54 -4.61 6.72 12.68
CA ASP A 54 -5.76 7.52 13.07
C ASP A 54 -6.33 8.26 11.86
N GLY A 55 -7.61 8.05 11.58
CA GLY A 55 -8.29 8.66 10.44
C GLY A 55 -8.22 7.85 9.15
N ALA A 56 -7.44 6.76 9.11
CA ALA A 56 -7.27 5.98 7.87
C ALA A 56 -8.57 5.30 7.45
N ILE A 57 -9.31 4.74 8.41
CA ILE A 57 -10.58 4.06 8.09
C ILE A 57 -11.57 5.06 7.50
N GLU A 58 -11.69 6.23 8.13
CA GLU A 58 -12.59 7.30 7.68
C GLU A 58 -12.16 7.80 6.29
N PHE A 59 -10.84 7.90 6.07
CA PHE A 59 -10.32 8.33 4.77
C PHE A 59 -10.64 7.31 3.68
N VAL A 60 -10.45 6.02 3.93
CA VAL A 60 -10.77 4.97 2.94
C VAL A 60 -12.27 4.98 2.64
N ASN A 61 -13.11 5.15 3.66
CA ASN A 61 -14.57 5.22 3.45
C ASN A 61 -14.93 6.43 2.60
N TRP A 62 -14.33 7.59 2.89
CA TRP A 62 -14.54 8.81 2.11
C TRP A 62 -14.14 8.61 0.65
N LEU A 63 -12.97 7.94 0.42
CA LEU A 63 -12.50 7.66 -0.93
C LEU A 63 -13.45 6.75 -1.70
N ARG A 64 -13.93 5.67 -1.07
CA ARG A 64 -14.73 4.68 -1.80
C ARG A 64 -16.11 5.21 -2.18
N GLU A 65 -16.55 6.28 -1.56
CA GLU A 65 -17.79 6.98 -1.99
C GLU A 65 -17.56 7.77 -3.28
N ARG A 66 -16.30 8.03 -3.64
CA ARG A 66 -15.95 8.94 -4.74
C ARG A 66 -15.10 8.29 -5.83
N PHE A 67 -14.35 7.26 -5.51
CA PHE A 67 -13.40 6.60 -6.40
C PHE A 67 -13.48 5.09 -6.25
N GLN A 68 -13.03 4.37 -7.27
CA GLN A 68 -12.67 2.97 -7.09
C GLN A 68 -11.36 2.96 -6.29
N VAL A 69 -11.30 2.20 -5.20
CA VAL A 69 -10.12 2.23 -4.31
C VAL A 69 -9.36 0.92 -4.44
N VAL A 70 -8.06 1.02 -4.72
CA VAL A 70 -7.16 -0.13 -4.82
C VAL A 70 -5.93 0.15 -3.96
N ILE A 71 -5.57 -0.79 -3.11
CA ILE A 71 -4.33 -0.74 -2.35
C ILE A 71 -3.27 -1.52 -3.11
N LEU A 72 -2.13 -0.88 -3.35
CA LEU A 72 -0.96 -1.47 -4.01
C LEU A 72 0.17 -1.52 -2.99
N SER A 73 0.57 -2.72 -2.59
CA SER A 73 1.50 -2.87 -1.47
C SER A 73 2.52 -3.97 -1.74
N ASP A 74 3.66 -3.88 -1.08
CA ASP A 74 4.68 -4.92 -1.09
C ASP A 74 4.50 -5.90 0.07
N THR A 75 3.35 -5.90 0.72
CA THR A 75 2.97 -6.87 1.74
C THR A 75 2.55 -8.19 1.09
N PHE A 76 1.99 -9.07 1.89
CA PHE A 76 1.50 -10.39 1.46
C PHE A 76 0.03 -10.55 1.83
N TYR A 77 -0.74 -11.21 0.95
CA TYR A 77 -2.17 -11.44 1.20
C TYR A 77 -2.40 -12.12 2.54
N GLU A 78 -1.56 -13.11 2.85
CA GLU A 78 -1.72 -13.91 4.04
C GLU A 78 -1.48 -13.11 5.32
N PHE A 79 -0.55 -12.14 5.28
CA PHE A 79 -0.27 -11.26 6.41
C PHE A 79 -1.35 -10.18 6.57
N SER A 80 -1.84 -9.65 5.47
CA SER A 80 -2.61 -8.41 5.50
C SER A 80 -4.09 -8.61 5.84
N GLN A 81 -4.57 -9.85 5.86
CA GLN A 81 -6.00 -10.14 6.08
C GLN A 81 -6.59 -9.42 7.28
N PRO A 82 -5.96 -9.46 8.48
CA PRO A 82 -6.58 -8.77 9.63
C PRO A 82 -6.68 -7.25 9.44
N LEU A 83 -5.71 -6.64 8.75
CA LEU A 83 -5.75 -5.20 8.48
C LEU A 83 -6.81 -4.87 7.41
N MET A 84 -6.91 -5.71 6.38
CA MET A 84 -7.92 -5.51 5.35
C MET A 84 -9.33 -5.58 5.94
N ARG A 85 -9.54 -6.48 6.91
CA ARG A 85 -10.82 -6.55 7.60
C ARG A 85 -11.18 -5.23 8.26
N GLN A 86 -10.21 -4.61 8.94
CA GLN A 86 -10.42 -3.32 9.61
C GLN A 86 -10.69 -2.18 8.62
N LEU A 87 -10.13 -2.26 7.41
CA LEU A 87 -10.31 -1.25 6.36
C LEU A 87 -11.54 -1.51 5.48
N GLY A 88 -12.35 -2.53 5.81
CA GLY A 88 -13.55 -2.85 5.04
C GLY A 88 -13.28 -3.57 3.74
N PHE A 89 -12.19 -4.33 3.67
CA PHE A 89 -11.78 -5.16 2.52
C PHE A 89 -11.70 -4.39 1.21
N PRO A 90 -10.90 -3.31 1.13
CA PRO A 90 -10.63 -2.70 -0.18
C PRO A 90 -9.86 -3.69 -1.06
N THR A 91 -9.93 -3.50 -2.37
CA THR A 91 -9.14 -4.30 -3.29
C THR A 91 -7.66 -4.14 -2.96
N LEU A 92 -6.96 -5.26 -2.83
CA LEU A 92 -5.53 -5.27 -2.50
C LEU A 92 -4.78 -6.06 -3.57
N LEU A 93 -3.76 -5.46 -4.15
CA LEU A 93 -2.82 -6.15 -5.04
C LEU A 93 -1.46 -6.16 -4.35
N CYS A 94 -0.99 -7.35 -4.02
CA CYS A 94 0.27 -7.52 -3.28
C CYS A 94 0.87 -8.88 -3.60
N HIS A 95 1.81 -9.33 -2.79
CA HIS A 95 2.53 -10.59 -3.01
C HIS A 95 1.87 -11.75 -2.28
N ARG A 96 2.43 -12.94 -2.43
CA ARG A 96 1.92 -14.16 -1.79
C ARG A 96 3.01 -14.84 -0.97
N LEU A 97 2.62 -15.39 0.16
CA LEU A 97 3.45 -16.34 0.89
C LEU A 97 3.12 -17.76 0.43
N ILE A 98 4.10 -18.64 0.57
CA ILE A 98 3.91 -20.07 0.30
C ILE A 98 4.04 -20.78 1.64
N THR A 99 3.01 -21.53 2.01
CA THR A 99 3.01 -22.30 3.24
C THR A 99 2.99 -23.79 2.93
N ASP A 100 3.52 -24.58 3.85
CA ASP A 100 3.45 -26.03 3.75
C ASP A 100 2.18 -26.57 4.44
N GLU A 101 2.04 -27.88 4.46
CA GLU A 101 0.87 -28.58 5.02
C GLU A 101 0.71 -28.37 6.54
N ASN A 102 1.76 -27.88 7.20
CA ASN A 102 1.78 -27.63 8.65
C ASN A 102 1.64 -26.13 8.95
N ASP A 103 1.24 -25.32 7.97
CA ASP A 103 1.04 -23.87 8.11
C ASP A 103 2.34 -23.11 8.39
N ARG A 104 3.50 -23.68 8.00
CA ARG A 104 4.79 -22.99 8.12
C ARG A 104 5.02 -22.19 6.85
N VAL A 105 5.53 -20.97 7.01
CA VAL A 105 5.88 -20.12 5.86
C VAL A 105 7.23 -20.62 5.33
N VAL A 106 7.22 -21.19 4.14
CA VAL A 106 8.42 -21.80 3.56
C VAL A 106 9.04 -20.99 2.43
N SER A 107 8.28 -20.10 1.81
CA SER A 107 8.78 -19.27 0.72
C SER A 107 7.81 -18.11 0.46
N TYR A 108 8.12 -17.33 -0.56
CA TYR A 108 7.26 -16.23 -0.99
C TYR A 108 7.29 -16.14 -2.51
N GLN A 109 6.27 -15.52 -3.06
CA GLN A 109 6.17 -15.28 -4.49
C GLN A 109 5.87 -13.80 -4.73
N LEU A 110 6.80 -13.11 -5.35
CA LEU A 110 6.59 -11.72 -5.76
C LEU A 110 5.65 -11.71 -6.97
N ARG A 111 4.80 -10.72 -7.01
CA ARG A 111 3.79 -10.61 -8.06
C ARG A 111 4.45 -10.43 -9.43
N GLN A 112 5.35 -9.44 -9.52
CA GLN A 112 6.12 -9.16 -10.73
C GLN A 112 7.12 -8.06 -10.42
N LYS A 113 7.96 -7.72 -11.38
CA LYS A 113 8.90 -6.61 -11.23
C LYS A 113 8.14 -5.28 -11.27
N ASP A 114 8.50 -4.34 -10.38
CA ASP A 114 7.88 -3.01 -10.28
C ASP A 114 6.34 -3.11 -10.20
N PRO A 115 5.82 -3.89 -9.24
CA PRO A 115 4.42 -4.31 -9.29
C PRO A 115 3.42 -3.16 -9.13
N LYS A 116 3.76 -2.13 -8.34
CA LYS A 116 2.87 -0.99 -8.12
C LYS A 116 2.70 -0.19 -9.42
N ARG A 117 3.82 0.11 -10.09
CA ARG A 117 3.78 0.84 -11.36
C ARG A 117 3.03 0.04 -12.43
N GLN A 118 3.30 -1.28 -12.50
CA GLN A 118 2.64 -2.14 -13.48
C GLN A 118 1.13 -2.19 -13.27
N SER A 119 0.68 -2.16 -12.02
CA SER A 119 -0.75 -2.11 -11.72
C SER A 119 -1.39 -0.82 -12.22
N VAL A 120 -0.72 0.32 -11.97
CA VAL A 120 -1.22 1.62 -12.46
C VAL A 120 -1.30 1.61 -13.99
N LEU A 121 -0.25 1.10 -14.64
CA LEU A 121 -0.23 1.02 -16.11
C LEU A 121 -1.39 0.18 -16.64
N ALA A 122 -1.67 -0.96 -15.98
CA ALA A 122 -2.79 -1.83 -16.38
C ALA A 122 -4.13 -1.10 -16.26
N PHE A 123 -4.36 -0.35 -15.17
CA PHE A 123 -5.60 0.42 -15.01
C PHE A 123 -5.72 1.49 -16.11
N LYS A 124 -4.61 2.14 -16.45
CA LYS A 124 -4.63 3.14 -17.52
C LYS A 124 -4.94 2.50 -18.89
N THR A 125 -4.45 1.28 -19.10
CA THR A 125 -4.78 0.50 -20.31
C THR A 125 -6.28 0.21 -20.39
N LEU A 126 -6.95 0.12 -19.23
CA LEU A 126 -8.39 -0.04 -19.15
C LEU A 126 -9.13 1.32 -19.18
N TYR A 127 -8.40 2.38 -19.50
CA TYR A 127 -8.93 3.75 -19.65
C TYR A 127 -9.39 4.38 -18.33
N TYR A 128 -8.89 3.90 -17.20
CA TYR A 128 -9.11 4.59 -15.93
C TYR A 128 -8.12 5.75 -15.80
N ARG A 129 -8.59 6.84 -15.24
CA ARG A 129 -7.71 7.87 -14.73
C ARG A 129 -7.26 7.45 -13.33
N VAL A 130 -5.95 7.48 -13.07
CA VAL A 130 -5.38 6.98 -11.82
C VAL A 130 -4.79 8.12 -11.01
N ILE A 131 -5.21 8.22 -9.75
CA ILE A 131 -4.64 9.13 -8.75
C ILE A 131 -4.01 8.25 -7.68
N ALA A 132 -2.72 8.44 -7.41
CA ALA A 132 -1.99 7.54 -6.50
C ALA A 132 -1.38 8.31 -5.35
N ALA A 133 -1.31 7.68 -4.18
CA ALA A 133 -0.64 8.24 -3.00
C ALA A 133 0.29 7.21 -2.38
N GLY A 134 1.47 7.65 -1.96
CA GLY A 134 2.47 6.82 -1.34
C GLY A 134 3.39 7.63 -0.46
N ASP A 135 4.19 6.95 0.39
CA ASP A 135 4.99 7.64 1.41
C ASP A 135 6.49 7.55 1.19
N SER A 136 6.96 6.78 0.22
CA SER A 136 8.36 6.41 0.21
C SER A 136 8.95 6.43 -1.20
N TYR A 137 10.27 6.28 -1.24
CA TYR A 137 11.01 6.16 -2.48
C TYR A 137 10.47 5.03 -3.36
N ASN A 138 10.05 3.93 -2.71
CA ASN A 138 9.55 2.76 -3.44
C ASN A 138 8.25 3.06 -4.20
N ASP A 139 7.54 4.11 -3.80
CA ASP A 139 6.28 4.47 -4.46
C ASP A 139 6.47 5.40 -5.65
N THR A 140 7.67 6.00 -5.80
CA THR A 140 7.84 7.08 -6.77
C THR A 140 7.59 6.63 -8.21
N SER A 141 7.91 5.38 -8.55
CA SER A 141 7.60 4.86 -9.89
C SER A 141 6.09 4.75 -10.12
N MET A 142 5.35 4.33 -9.10
CA MET A 142 3.88 4.30 -9.14
C MET A 142 3.31 5.72 -9.29
N LEU A 143 3.81 6.65 -8.47
CA LEU A 143 3.34 8.04 -8.49
C LEU A 143 3.61 8.70 -9.82
N GLY A 144 4.78 8.42 -10.42
CA GLY A 144 5.15 8.98 -11.72
C GLY A 144 4.33 8.41 -12.87
N GLU A 145 3.88 7.15 -12.75
CA GLU A 145 3.06 6.52 -13.79
C GLU A 145 1.61 6.98 -13.71
N ALA A 146 1.12 7.31 -12.50
CA ALA A 146 -0.27 7.76 -12.31
C ALA A 146 -0.52 9.08 -13.05
N ASP A 147 -1.80 9.37 -13.33
CA ASP A 147 -2.18 10.68 -13.87
C ASP A 147 -1.89 11.80 -12.87
N ARG A 148 -2.02 11.48 -11.58
CA ARG A 148 -1.59 12.36 -10.48
C ARG A 148 -1.00 11.53 -9.36
N GLY A 149 0.22 11.87 -8.94
CA GLY A 149 0.87 11.25 -7.79
C GLY A 149 0.92 12.24 -6.63
N ILE A 150 0.74 11.73 -5.42
CA ILE A 150 0.74 12.55 -4.19
C ILE A 150 1.66 11.86 -3.18
N LEU A 151 2.55 12.63 -2.57
CA LEU A 151 3.36 12.12 -1.45
C LEU A 151 2.60 12.38 -0.15
N PHE A 152 2.42 11.32 0.65
CA PHE A 152 1.73 11.40 1.93
C PHE A 152 2.64 10.86 3.03
N HIS A 153 2.93 11.69 4.04
CA HIS A 153 3.84 11.35 5.13
C HIS A 153 5.28 11.04 4.67
N ALA A 154 5.67 11.51 3.49
CA ALA A 154 6.97 11.16 2.95
C ALA A 154 8.10 11.89 3.70
N PRO A 155 9.28 11.27 3.80
CA PRO A 155 10.43 11.95 4.40
C PRO A 155 10.88 13.15 3.57
N ASP A 156 11.53 14.11 4.22
CA ASP A 156 11.97 15.35 3.58
C ASP A 156 12.87 15.13 2.37
N ASN A 157 13.75 14.12 2.43
CA ASN A 157 14.64 13.84 1.29
C ASN A 157 13.85 13.40 0.06
N VAL A 158 12.79 12.61 0.24
CA VAL A 158 11.93 12.18 -0.88
C VAL A 158 11.19 13.40 -1.44
N ILE A 159 10.64 14.24 -0.56
CA ILE A 159 9.91 15.42 -1.00
C ILE A 159 10.82 16.34 -1.82
N ARG A 160 12.06 16.56 -1.37
CA ARG A 160 13.02 17.41 -2.08
C ARG A 160 13.43 16.84 -3.44
N GLU A 161 13.56 15.52 -3.51
CA GLU A 161 14.00 14.86 -4.74
C GLU A 161 12.89 14.79 -5.79
N PHE A 162 11.62 14.78 -5.36
CA PHE A 162 10.48 14.64 -6.26
C PHE A 162 9.50 15.82 -6.10
N PRO A 163 9.97 17.05 -6.40
CA PRO A 163 9.13 18.25 -6.18
C PRO A 163 7.91 18.34 -7.09
N GLN A 164 7.84 17.49 -8.10
CA GLN A 164 6.68 17.45 -8.99
C GLN A 164 5.43 16.88 -8.32
N PHE A 165 5.58 16.15 -7.20
CA PHE A 165 4.45 15.60 -6.47
C PHE A 165 4.08 16.52 -5.30
N PRO A 166 2.80 16.90 -5.18
CA PRO A 166 2.39 17.59 -3.95
C PRO A 166 2.62 16.68 -2.75
N ALA A 167 3.06 17.26 -1.64
CA ALA A 167 3.38 16.52 -0.41
C ALA A 167 2.49 17.02 0.71
N VAL A 168 1.77 16.11 1.35
CA VAL A 168 0.84 16.44 2.45
C VAL A 168 1.03 15.46 3.60
N HIS A 169 0.58 15.86 4.78
CA HIS A 169 0.86 15.13 6.03
C HIS A 169 -0.41 14.80 6.83
N THR A 170 -1.59 15.23 6.38
CA THR A 170 -2.85 14.93 7.06
C THR A 170 -3.85 14.34 6.08
N PHE A 171 -4.75 13.51 6.57
CA PHE A 171 -5.79 12.95 5.71
C PHE A 171 -6.70 14.05 5.16
N GLU A 172 -6.91 15.13 5.91
CA GLU A 172 -7.69 16.26 5.43
C GLU A 172 -7.06 16.88 4.17
N ASP A 173 -5.75 17.09 4.21
CA ASP A 173 -5.05 17.67 3.05
C ASP A 173 -4.95 16.64 1.92
N LEU A 174 -4.84 15.35 2.24
CA LEU A 174 -4.83 14.31 1.22
C LEU A 174 -6.17 14.27 0.48
N LYS A 175 -7.31 14.42 1.20
CA LYS A 175 -8.62 14.53 0.56
C LYS A 175 -8.66 15.70 -0.42
N LYS A 176 -8.13 16.86 -0.01
CA LYS A 176 -8.08 18.05 -0.88
C LYS A 176 -7.29 17.77 -2.16
N GLU A 177 -6.15 17.07 -2.03
CA GLU A 177 -5.34 16.72 -3.20
C GLU A 177 -6.08 15.76 -4.14
N PHE A 178 -6.82 14.78 -3.59
CA PHE A 178 -7.64 13.89 -4.42
C PHE A 178 -8.74 14.66 -5.14
N ILE A 179 -9.37 15.62 -4.47
CA ILE A 179 -10.39 16.47 -5.10
C ILE A 179 -9.77 17.29 -6.26
N LYS A 180 -8.62 17.92 -6.02
CA LYS A 180 -7.92 18.69 -7.06
C LYS A 180 -7.54 17.81 -8.26
N ALA A 181 -7.16 16.57 -8.00
CA ALA A 181 -6.67 15.66 -9.02
C ALA A 181 -7.81 15.07 -9.88
N SER A 182 -9.02 15.07 -9.35
CA SER A 182 -10.18 14.50 -10.04
C SER A 182 -10.58 15.36 -11.25
N ASN A 183 -11.12 14.71 -12.28
CA ASN A 183 -11.73 15.40 -13.41
C ASN A 183 -13.21 15.75 -13.13
N ARG A 184 -13.71 15.36 -11.97
CA ARG A 184 -15.10 15.63 -11.57
C ARG A 184 -15.13 16.75 -10.53
N GLN A 185 -16.28 17.41 -10.43
CA GLN A 185 -16.49 18.37 -9.33
C GLN A 185 -16.86 17.59 -8.08
N LEU A 186 -15.94 17.57 -7.13
CA LEU A 186 -16.11 16.86 -5.86
C LEU A 186 -15.97 17.85 -4.70
N SER A 187 -16.53 17.48 -3.55
CA SER A 187 -16.42 18.25 -2.31
C SER A 187 -15.91 17.33 -1.18
N LEU A 188 -15.42 17.95 -0.11
CA LEU A 188 -14.95 17.24 1.08
C LEU A 188 -16.07 16.43 1.74
#